data_244c5fb438b2497e74ad117b0cf250ab
#
_entry.id   244c5fb438b2497e74ad117b0cf250ab
#
_cell.length_a   1.000
_cell.length_b   1.000
_cell.length_c   1.000
_cell.angle_alpha   90.00
_cell.angle_beta   90.00
_cell.angle_gamma   90.00
#
_symmetry.space_group_name_H-M   'P 1'
#
loop_
_entity.id
_entity.type
_entity.pdbx_description
1 polymer ?
#
loop_
_entity_poly.entity_id
_entity_poly.type
_entity_poly.pdbx_seq_one_letter_code
_entity_poly.pdbx_strand_id
1 'polypeptide(L)'
;MKRNKKAFKEIDMDNNIIIRPERPEEYREVENLVRESFWNVYRPGCSEHYVIHVLRDDPAFVKELDLVMERDGKLIGQNMFMKTHIEADDGRLVPVLTMGPIGITPELKRQGYGKKLLDYSLGKATEMGFGAVLFEGNIGFYGHSGFDYARKFGVRYHDLPEGADDSFFLCKELVPGYLDGITGVYQTPQGYYVDDADVEAFDKGFPPKEKLKLPGQIFG
;
A
#
# COMPACT_ATOMS: atom_id res chain seq x y z
N MET A 1 1.22 -0.32 -34.40
CA MET A 1 0.56 0.90 -33.87
C MET A 1 1.15 1.18 -32.49
N LYS A 2 1.97 2.22 -32.34
CA LYS A 2 2.51 2.63 -31.04
C LYS A 2 1.39 3.33 -30.26
N ARG A 3 0.81 2.69 -29.24
CA ARG A 3 -0.06 3.37 -28.30
C ARG A 3 0.79 4.37 -27.53
N ASN A 4 0.54 5.66 -27.70
CA ASN A 4 1.07 6.72 -26.84
C ASN A 4 0.62 6.43 -25.40
N LYS A 5 1.53 5.96 -24.55
CA LYS A 5 1.32 5.93 -23.10
C LYS A 5 1.33 7.39 -22.63
N LYS A 6 0.15 8.04 -22.59
CA LYS A 6 0.01 9.28 -21.83
C LYS A 6 0.31 8.94 -20.37
N ALA A 7 1.29 9.61 -19.79
CA ALA A 7 1.54 9.53 -18.36
C ALA A 7 0.26 9.95 -17.62
N PHE A 8 -0.24 9.07 -16.77
CA PHE A 8 -1.43 9.34 -15.97
C PHE A 8 -1.10 10.43 -14.96
N LYS A 9 -1.87 11.50 -14.97
CA LYS A 9 -1.75 12.63 -14.05
C LYS A 9 -3.13 13.17 -13.74
N GLU A 10 -3.52 13.18 -12.49
CA GLU A 10 -4.69 13.92 -12.01
C GLU A 10 -4.24 15.28 -11.49
N ILE A 11 -4.96 16.34 -11.87
CA ILE A 11 -4.75 17.69 -11.38
C ILE A 11 -6.06 18.17 -10.79
N ASP A 12 -6.07 18.36 -9.47
CA ASP A 12 -7.15 19.08 -8.78
C ASP A 12 -6.76 20.56 -8.71
N MET A 13 -7.33 21.34 -9.63
CA MET A 13 -7.02 22.75 -9.79
C MET A 13 -7.41 23.59 -8.56
N ASP A 14 -8.42 23.18 -7.80
CA ASP A 14 -8.91 23.93 -6.64
C ASP A 14 -7.95 23.85 -5.44
N ASN A 15 -7.15 22.77 -5.35
CA ASN A 15 -6.23 22.53 -4.25
C ASN A 15 -4.76 22.42 -4.68
N ASN A 16 -4.45 22.70 -5.95
CA ASN A 16 -3.10 22.55 -6.55
C ASN A 16 -2.48 21.16 -6.25
N ILE A 17 -3.30 20.10 -6.27
CA ILE A 17 -2.90 18.72 -6.00
C ILE A 17 -2.66 18.00 -7.31
N ILE A 18 -1.56 17.27 -7.36
CA ILE A 18 -1.18 16.41 -8.47
C ILE A 18 -0.94 15.00 -7.93
N ILE A 19 -1.57 13.98 -8.54
CA ILE A 19 -1.23 12.58 -8.29
C ILE A 19 -0.64 12.02 -9.58
N ARG A 20 0.53 11.42 -9.48
CA ARG A 20 1.29 10.93 -10.62
C ARG A 20 2.21 9.77 -10.20
N PRO A 21 2.72 8.98 -11.16
CA PRO A 21 3.78 8.02 -10.86
C PRO A 21 5.01 8.70 -10.24
N GLU A 22 5.63 7.99 -9.30
CA GLU A 22 6.92 8.36 -8.71
C GLU A 22 8.02 8.36 -9.77
N ARG A 23 9.01 9.21 -9.60
CA ARG A 23 10.20 9.28 -10.46
C ARG A 23 11.43 8.75 -9.71
N PRO A 24 12.37 8.09 -10.40
CA PRO A 24 13.55 7.52 -9.74
C PRO A 24 14.39 8.56 -8.96
N GLU A 25 14.45 9.79 -9.44
CA GLU A 25 15.15 10.88 -8.77
C GLU A 25 14.51 11.34 -7.45
N GLU A 26 13.26 10.91 -7.19
CA GLU A 26 12.47 11.24 -5.98
C GLU A 26 12.52 10.13 -4.91
N TYR A 27 13.06 8.96 -5.23
CA TYR A 27 13.03 7.78 -4.34
C TYR A 27 13.46 8.09 -2.92
N ARG A 28 14.56 8.84 -2.76
CA ARG A 28 15.06 9.20 -1.43
C ARG A 28 14.15 10.16 -0.67
N GLU A 29 13.52 11.11 -1.37
CA GLU A 29 12.56 12.03 -0.77
C GLU A 29 11.30 11.28 -0.34
N VAL A 30 10.81 10.34 -1.17
CA VAL A 30 9.64 9.52 -0.87
C VAL A 30 9.92 8.54 0.28
N GLU A 31 11.09 7.92 0.32
CA GLU A 31 11.52 7.11 1.47
C GLU A 31 11.49 7.92 2.77
N ASN A 32 11.98 9.16 2.74
CA ASN A 32 11.89 10.03 3.90
C ASN A 32 10.45 10.42 4.25
N LEU A 33 9.60 10.70 3.26
CA LEU A 33 8.18 10.97 3.47
C LEU A 33 7.48 9.80 4.16
N VAL A 34 7.72 8.58 3.69
CA VAL A 34 7.15 7.36 4.29
C VAL A 34 7.71 7.17 5.70
N ARG A 35 9.02 7.34 5.89
CA ARG A 35 9.65 7.30 7.21
C ARG A 35 8.98 8.26 8.20
N GLU A 36 8.79 9.52 7.82
CA GLU A 36 8.10 10.51 8.65
C GLU A 36 6.64 10.12 8.94
N SER A 37 5.96 9.55 7.94
CA SER A 37 4.55 9.14 8.06
C SER A 37 4.34 7.99 9.03
N PHE A 38 5.31 7.07 9.16
CA PHE A 38 5.17 5.85 9.95
C PHE A 38 6.02 5.84 11.23
N TRP A 39 6.88 6.85 11.45
CA TRP A 39 7.78 6.87 12.60
C TRP A 39 7.03 6.77 13.94
N ASN A 40 7.36 5.74 14.72
CA ASN A 40 6.74 5.43 16.02
C ASN A 40 5.22 5.15 15.94
N VAL A 41 4.67 4.79 14.77
CA VAL A 41 3.24 4.50 14.65
C VAL A 41 2.93 3.07 15.08
N TYR A 42 3.52 2.07 14.44
CA TYR A 42 3.23 0.66 14.70
C TYR A 42 4.28 -0.03 15.55
N ARG A 43 5.48 0.53 15.63
CA ARG A 43 6.63 0.06 16.38
C ARG A 43 7.55 1.23 16.73
N PRO A 44 8.51 1.08 17.67
CA PRO A 44 9.59 2.05 17.84
C PRO A 44 10.38 2.20 16.53
N GLY A 45 10.45 3.42 15.98
CA GLY A 45 10.94 3.65 14.63
C GLY A 45 9.90 3.28 13.58
N CYS A 46 10.33 2.78 12.42
CA CYS A 46 9.48 2.22 11.37
C CYS A 46 10.33 1.35 10.41
N SER A 47 9.68 0.45 9.66
CA SER A 47 10.31 -0.36 8.60
C SER A 47 9.81 0.03 7.20
N GLU A 48 8.71 0.74 7.10
CA GLU A 48 7.97 1.00 5.87
C GLU A 48 8.80 1.74 4.82
N HIS A 49 9.71 2.61 5.22
CA HIS A 49 10.62 3.31 4.29
C HIS A 49 11.67 2.38 3.65
N TYR A 50 12.08 1.33 4.36
CA TYR A 50 12.93 0.29 3.80
C TYR A 50 12.12 -0.71 2.96
N VAL A 51 10.90 -1.02 3.36
CA VAL A 51 9.99 -1.86 2.57
C VAL A 51 9.80 -1.26 1.18
N ILE A 52 9.45 0.03 1.05
CA ILE A 52 9.30 0.62 -0.28
C ILE A 52 10.61 0.64 -1.08
N HIS A 53 11.76 0.76 -0.41
CA HIS A 53 13.07 0.69 -1.06
C HIS A 53 13.28 -0.65 -1.75
N VAL A 54 13.08 -1.75 -1.03
CA VAL A 54 13.31 -3.10 -1.57
C VAL A 54 12.24 -3.53 -2.56
N LEU A 55 10.97 -3.14 -2.36
CA LEU A 55 9.87 -3.52 -3.24
C LEU A 55 9.99 -2.95 -4.65
N ARG A 56 10.69 -1.83 -4.86
CA ARG A 56 10.90 -1.25 -6.19
C ARG A 56 11.71 -2.16 -7.12
N ASP A 57 12.56 -3.03 -6.56
CA ASP A 57 13.36 -4.00 -7.32
C ASP A 57 12.69 -5.38 -7.43
N ASP A 58 11.53 -5.57 -6.79
CA ASP A 58 10.77 -6.83 -6.83
C ASP A 58 10.06 -7.00 -8.19
N PRO A 59 10.12 -8.18 -8.84
CA PRO A 59 9.42 -8.44 -10.11
C PRO A 59 7.89 -8.32 -10.02
N ALA A 60 7.31 -8.41 -8.83
CA ALA A 60 5.87 -8.20 -8.62
C ALA A 60 5.47 -6.71 -8.53
N PHE A 61 6.44 -5.80 -8.46
CA PHE A 61 6.20 -4.36 -8.38
C PHE A 61 5.42 -3.82 -9.57
N VAL A 62 4.41 -2.98 -9.30
CA VAL A 62 3.60 -2.34 -10.34
C VAL A 62 4.00 -0.87 -10.46
N LYS A 63 5.01 -0.62 -11.29
CA LYS A 63 5.59 0.72 -11.46
C LYS A 63 4.57 1.80 -11.79
N GLU A 64 3.53 1.48 -12.55
CA GLU A 64 2.47 2.41 -12.93
C GLU A 64 1.52 2.76 -11.76
N LEU A 65 1.57 1.97 -10.67
CA LEU A 65 0.82 2.17 -9.43
C LEU A 65 1.70 2.54 -8.24
N ASP A 66 2.95 2.91 -8.49
CA ASP A 66 3.80 3.60 -7.53
C ASP A 66 3.55 5.10 -7.67
N LEU A 67 2.67 5.62 -6.81
CA LEU A 67 2.06 6.93 -6.97
C LEU A 67 2.47 7.87 -5.84
N VAL A 68 2.81 9.09 -6.23
CA VAL A 68 3.02 10.19 -5.29
C VAL A 68 1.92 11.24 -5.43
N MET A 69 1.60 11.86 -4.30
CA MET A 69 0.75 13.04 -4.25
C MET A 69 1.60 14.27 -3.95
N GLU A 70 1.46 15.28 -4.80
CA GLU A 70 2.15 16.55 -4.71
C GLU A 70 1.15 17.67 -4.45
N ARG A 71 1.50 18.61 -3.58
CA ARG A 71 0.74 19.84 -3.35
C ARG A 71 1.71 21.02 -3.33
N ASP A 72 1.42 22.04 -4.12
CA ASP A 72 2.25 23.26 -4.23
C ASP A 72 3.73 22.94 -4.54
N GLY A 73 3.99 21.94 -5.36
CA GLY A 73 5.33 21.49 -5.75
C GLY A 73 6.08 20.67 -4.69
N LYS A 74 5.41 20.25 -3.60
CA LYS A 74 5.98 19.41 -2.54
C LYS A 74 5.30 18.06 -2.49
N LEU A 75 6.07 17.00 -2.33
CA LEU A 75 5.54 15.66 -2.09
C LEU A 75 4.89 15.59 -0.70
N ILE A 76 3.63 15.13 -0.66
CA ILE A 76 2.84 15.04 0.57
C ILE A 76 2.29 13.64 0.84
N GLY A 77 2.36 12.74 -0.12
CA GLY A 77 1.87 11.37 0.04
C GLY A 77 2.44 10.41 -0.97
N GLN A 78 2.38 9.13 -0.63
CA GLN A 78 2.82 8.02 -1.47
C GLN A 78 1.94 6.79 -1.25
N ASN A 79 1.72 6.00 -2.30
CA ASN A 79 1.09 4.68 -2.26
C ASN A 79 1.68 3.80 -3.36
N MET A 80 1.92 2.52 -3.08
CA MET A 80 2.42 1.56 -4.07
C MET A 80 1.64 0.25 -4.05
N PHE A 81 1.76 -0.50 -5.15
CA PHE A 81 1.08 -1.79 -5.31
C PHE A 81 2.02 -2.86 -5.81
N MET A 82 1.76 -4.09 -5.33
CA MET A 82 2.45 -5.30 -5.75
C MET A 82 1.45 -6.29 -6.32
N LYS A 83 1.85 -7.06 -7.34
CA LYS A 83 1.08 -8.22 -7.80
C LYS A 83 1.23 -9.35 -6.80
N THR A 84 0.14 -10.05 -6.57
CA THR A 84 0.13 -11.28 -5.79
C THR A 84 -1.02 -12.16 -6.27
N HIS A 85 -1.35 -13.21 -5.55
CA HIS A 85 -2.43 -14.11 -5.90
C HIS A 85 -3.14 -14.67 -4.68
N ILE A 86 -4.32 -15.20 -4.92
CA ILE A 86 -5.02 -16.10 -4.01
C ILE A 86 -4.77 -17.52 -4.54
N GLU A 87 -4.26 -18.40 -3.69
CA GLU A 87 -4.24 -19.84 -3.93
C GLU A 87 -5.64 -20.39 -3.65
N ALA A 88 -6.44 -20.55 -4.71
CA ALA A 88 -7.79 -21.01 -4.56
C ALA A 88 -7.83 -22.48 -4.15
N ASP A 89 -8.86 -22.87 -3.37
CA ASP A 89 -9.04 -24.24 -2.87
C ASP A 89 -9.21 -25.26 -4.01
N ASP A 90 -9.55 -24.82 -5.21
CA ASP A 90 -9.63 -25.64 -6.42
C ASP A 90 -8.31 -25.73 -7.22
N GLY A 91 -7.24 -25.14 -6.70
CA GLY A 91 -5.90 -25.17 -7.29
C GLY A 91 -5.59 -24.05 -8.28
N ARG A 92 -6.53 -23.15 -8.55
CA ARG A 92 -6.25 -21.97 -9.40
C ARG A 92 -5.44 -20.93 -8.64
N LEU A 93 -4.55 -20.23 -9.37
CA LEU A 93 -3.93 -19.01 -8.86
C LEU A 93 -4.74 -17.81 -9.40
N VAL A 94 -5.43 -17.12 -8.51
CA VAL A 94 -6.27 -15.96 -8.85
C VAL A 94 -5.44 -14.68 -8.66
N PRO A 95 -5.06 -13.97 -9.74
CA PRO A 95 -4.22 -12.79 -9.62
C PRO A 95 -4.95 -11.64 -8.94
N VAL A 96 -4.30 -11.04 -7.96
CA VAL A 96 -4.82 -9.86 -7.24
C VAL A 96 -3.68 -8.88 -7.00
N LEU A 97 -4.00 -7.71 -6.47
CA LEU A 97 -3.02 -6.77 -5.94
C LEU A 97 -2.98 -6.83 -4.41
N THR A 98 -1.82 -6.52 -3.87
CA THR A 98 -1.71 -5.93 -2.53
C THR A 98 -1.22 -4.49 -2.64
N MET A 99 -1.44 -3.70 -1.61
CA MET A 99 -0.97 -2.32 -1.58
C MET A 99 -0.36 -1.95 -0.24
N GLY A 100 0.49 -0.96 -0.28
CA GLY A 100 1.10 -0.40 0.91
C GLY A 100 2.63 -0.47 0.86
N PRO A 101 3.25 0.33 1.71
CA PRO A 101 2.59 1.30 2.60
C PRO A 101 1.88 2.43 1.83
N ILE A 102 0.84 3.02 2.44
CA ILE A 102 0.26 4.29 2.00
C ILE A 102 0.53 5.35 3.07
N GLY A 103 1.25 6.40 2.73
CA GLY A 103 1.69 7.44 3.65
C GLY A 103 1.24 8.85 3.23
N ILE A 104 0.93 9.68 4.24
CA ILE A 104 0.73 11.13 4.07
C ILE A 104 1.61 11.82 5.12
N THR A 105 2.25 12.92 4.75
CA THR A 105 3.08 13.71 5.69
C THR A 105 2.33 14.02 6.98
N PRO A 106 2.99 13.95 8.16
CA PRO A 106 2.31 14.06 9.45
C PRO A 106 1.41 15.27 9.59
N GLU A 107 1.83 16.42 9.09
CA GLU A 107 1.14 17.71 9.19
C GLU A 107 -0.18 17.75 8.41
N LEU A 108 -0.33 16.86 7.41
CA LEU A 108 -1.49 16.80 6.51
C LEU A 108 -2.37 15.56 6.75
N LYS A 109 -2.07 14.76 7.77
CA LYS A 109 -2.92 13.63 8.15
C LYS A 109 -4.32 14.10 8.56
N ARG A 110 -5.31 13.22 8.38
CA ARG A 110 -6.74 13.44 8.75
C ARG A 110 -7.41 14.63 8.04
N GLN A 111 -6.86 15.08 6.91
CA GLN A 111 -7.43 16.15 6.07
C GLN A 111 -7.99 15.62 4.73
N GLY A 112 -8.18 14.31 4.60
CA GLY A 112 -8.76 13.67 3.41
C GLY A 112 -7.75 13.29 2.32
N TYR A 113 -6.49 13.72 2.39
CA TYR A 113 -5.48 13.43 1.36
C TYR A 113 -5.23 11.93 1.17
N GLY A 114 -5.17 11.15 2.27
CA GLY A 114 -4.98 9.71 2.19
C GLY A 114 -6.12 9.02 1.44
N LYS A 115 -7.37 9.41 1.71
CA LYS A 115 -8.53 8.88 0.97
C LYS A 115 -8.47 9.26 -0.51
N LYS A 116 -8.13 10.51 -0.83
CA LYS A 116 -8.01 10.98 -2.21
C LYS A 116 -6.94 10.21 -2.98
N LEU A 117 -5.76 10.01 -2.39
CA LEU A 117 -4.68 9.21 -2.98
C LEU A 117 -5.12 7.76 -3.19
N LEU A 118 -5.74 7.16 -2.17
CA LEU A 118 -6.25 5.79 -2.23
C LEU A 118 -7.28 5.61 -3.35
N ASP A 119 -8.31 6.46 -3.39
CA ASP A 119 -9.40 6.34 -4.39
C ASP A 119 -8.86 6.50 -5.82
N TYR A 120 -7.93 7.43 -6.04
CA TYR A 120 -7.25 7.59 -7.32
C TYR A 120 -6.45 6.33 -7.69
N SER A 121 -5.67 5.79 -6.74
CA SER A 121 -4.86 4.58 -6.96
C SER A 121 -5.73 3.38 -7.34
N LEU A 122 -6.86 3.19 -6.65
CA LEU A 122 -7.82 2.12 -6.94
C LEU A 122 -8.47 2.29 -8.32
N GLY A 123 -8.82 3.52 -8.69
CA GLY A 123 -9.33 3.83 -10.02
C GLY A 123 -8.32 3.47 -11.11
N LYS A 124 -7.03 3.80 -10.90
CA LYS A 124 -5.95 3.43 -11.84
C LYS A 124 -5.74 1.92 -11.92
N ALA A 125 -5.78 1.21 -10.80
CA ALA A 125 -5.70 -0.24 -10.78
C ALA A 125 -6.85 -0.87 -11.59
N THR A 126 -8.07 -0.32 -11.43
CA THR A 126 -9.24 -0.76 -12.22
C THR A 126 -9.05 -0.50 -13.72
N GLU A 127 -8.59 0.69 -14.11
CA GLU A 127 -8.30 1.03 -15.52
C GLU A 127 -7.23 0.12 -16.15
N MET A 128 -6.31 -0.39 -15.33
CA MET A 128 -5.28 -1.35 -15.75
C MET A 128 -5.79 -2.79 -15.84
N GLY A 129 -7.03 -3.05 -15.42
CA GLY A 129 -7.68 -4.36 -15.51
C GLY A 129 -7.43 -5.30 -14.34
N PHE A 130 -6.98 -4.78 -13.20
CA PHE A 130 -6.88 -5.57 -11.97
C PHE A 130 -8.27 -5.82 -11.37
N GLY A 131 -8.49 -7.05 -10.87
CA GLY A 131 -9.81 -7.49 -10.40
C GLY A 131 -10.09 -7.21 -8.93
N ALA A 132 -9.07 -7.30 -8.06
CA ALA A 132 -9.23 -7.09 -6.63
C ALA A 132 -7.92 -6.62 -5.96
N VAL A 133 -8.06 -6.00 -4.79
CA VAL A 133 -6.97 -5.59 -3.89
C VAL A 133 -7.20 -6.18 -2.52
N LEU A 134 -6.17 -6.82 -1.95
CA LEU A 134 -6.18 -7.38 -0.58
C LEU A 134 -4.93 -6.90 0.16
N PHE A 135 -5.08 -6.55 1.44
CA PHE A 135 -3.95 -6.13 2.27
C PHE A 135 -4.34 -6.05 3.76
N GLU A 136 -3.36 -5.77 4.60
CA GLU A 136 -3.55 -5.57 6.03
C GLU A 136 -3.86 -4.10 6.33
N GLY A 137 -5.00 -3.83 6.98
CA GLY A 137 -5.40 -2.47 7.27
C GLY A 137 -6.51 -2.31 8.30
N ASN A 138 -6.82 -1.08 8.64
CA ASN A 138 -7.90 -0.74 9.56
C ASN A 138 -9.18 -0.42 8.79
N ILE A 139 -10.23 -1.22 8.98
CA ILE A 139 -11.52 -1.04 8.32
C ILE A 139 -12.15 0.34 8.57
N GLY A 140 -11.86 0.96 9.73
CA GLY A 140 -12.35 2.31 10.05
C GLY A 140 -11.87 3.39 9.08
N PHE A 141 -10.71 3.18 8.45
CA PHE A 141 -10.21 4.08 7.39
C PHE A 141 -10.59 3.56 5.99
N TYR A 142 -10.27 2.30 5.69
CA TYR A 142 -10.39 1.76 4.33
C TYR A 142 -11.83 1.44 3.93
N GLY A 143 -12.73 1.20 4.88
CA GLY A 143 -14.16 0.99 4.61
C GLY A 143 -14.81 2.17 3.88
N HIS A 144 -14.33 3.41 4.10
CA HIS A 144 -14.81 4.61 3.38
C HIS A 144 -14.42 4.63 1.88
N SER A 145 -13.51 3.76 1.46
CA SER A 145 -13.14 3.54 0.06
C SER A 145 -13.66 2.22 -0.49
N GLY A 146 -14.60 1.57 0.23
CA GLY A 146 -15.33 0.39 -0.22
C GLY A 146 -14.60 -0.93 0.04
N PHE A 147 -13.62 -0.97 0.95
CA PHE A 147 -13.07 -2.22 1.47
C PHE A 147 -13.99 -2.85 2.50
N ASP A 148 -13.95 -4.17 2.59
CA ASP A 148 -14.59 -4.96 3.63
C ASP A 148 -13.63 -6.08 4.07
N TYR A 149 -14.01 -6.85 5.09
CA TYR A 149 -13.23 -7.98 5.59
C TYR A 149 -13.08 -9.05 4.51
N ALA A 150 -11.86 -9.52 4.26
CA ALA A 150 -11.55 -10.49 3.20
C ALA A 150 -12.32 -11.82 3.34
N ARG A 151 -12.64 -12.23 4.58
CA ARG A 151 -13.49 -13.41 4.84
C ARG A 151 -14.87 -13.35 4.17
N LYS A 152 -15.42 -12.15 3.93
CA LYS A 152 -16.71 -12.00 3.22
C LYS A 152 -16.61 -12.35 1.73
N PHE A 153 -15.41 -12.36 1.19
CA PHE A 153 -15.10 -12.74 -0.18
C PHE A 153 -14.54 -14.17 -0.28
N GLY A 154 -14.61 -14.96 0.81
CA GLY A 154 -14.10 -16.33 0.83
C GLY A 154 -12.59 -16.44 0.93
N VAL A 155 -11.87 -15.35 1.20
CA VAL A 155 -10.41 -15.33 1.22
C VAL A 155 -9.87 -15.32 2.65
N ARG A 156 -8.97 -16.26 2.93
CA ARG A 156 -8.25 -16.39 4.20
C ARG A 156 -6.84 -15.79 4.09
N TYR A 157 -6.33 -15.30 5.21
CA TYR A 157 -4.94 -14.86 5.31
C TYR A 157 -4.03 -16.09 5.53
N HIS A 158 -2.85 -16.10 4.88
CA HIS A 158 -1.90 -17.21 5.02
C HIS A 158 -1.44 -17.35 6.48
N ASP A 159 -1.11 -18.57 6.88
CA ASP A 159 -0.58 -18.91 8.20
C ASP A 159 -1.41 -18.44 9.41
N LEU A 160 -2.63 -17.93 9.19
CA LEU A 160 -3.52 -17.55 10.27
C LEU A 160 -4.29 -18.79 10.78
N PRO A 161 -4.19 -19.14 12.08
CA PRO A 161 -4.94 -20.25 12.64
C PRO A 161 -6.46 -20.08 12.48
N GLU A 162 -7.15 -21.21 12.33
CA GLU A 162 -8.63 -21.19 12.26
C GLU A 162 -9.23 -20.58 13.53
N GLY A 163 -10.15 -19.62 13.35
CA GLY A 163 -10.80 -18.87 14.42
C GLY A 163 -9.99 -17.74 15.03
N ALA A 164 -8.78 -17.48 14.53
CA ALA A 164 -8.02 -16.30 14.91
C ALA A 164 -8.66 -15.02 14.38
N ASP A 165 -8.34 -13.88 14.99
CA ASP A 165 -8.84 -12.57 14.53
C ASP A 165 -8.19 -12.20 13.18
N ASP A 166 -9.02 -12.08 12.16
CA ASP A 166 -8.65 -11.67 10.80
C ASP A 166 -9.17 -10.26 10.45
N SER A 167 -9.61 -9.50 11.44
CA SER A 167 -10.22 -8.16 11.24
C SER A 167 -9.28 -7.12 10.64
N PHE A 168 -7.99 -7.41 10.61
CA PHE A 168 -6.98 -6.61 9.94
C PHE A 168 -6.91 -6.87 8.44
N PHE A 169 -7.42 -8.01 7.94
CA PHE A 169 -7.29 -8.42 6.55
C PHE A 169 -8.49 -7.96 5.72
N LEU A 170 -8.22 -7.07 4.78
CA LEU A 170 -9.23 -6.38 4.01
C LEU A 170 -9.16 -6.73 2.53
N CYS A 171 -10.30 -6.67 1.87
CA CYS A 171 -10.46 -6.92 0.45
C CYS A 171 -11.40 -5.88 -0.18
N LYS A 172 -11.10 -5.53 -1.44
CA LYS A 172 -12.01 -4.80 -2.31
C LYS A 172 -11.94 -5.37 -3.71
N GLU A 173 -13.09 -5.76 -4.26
CA GLU A 173 -13.21 -6.00 -5.69
C GLU A 173 -13.17 -4.67 -6.45
N LEU A 174 -12.30 -4.61 -7.46
CA LEU A 174 -12.24 -3.50 -8.43
C LEU A 174 -13.18 -3.77 -9.61
N VAL A 175 -13.39 -5.04 -9.91
CA VAL A 175 -14.36 -5.53 -10.89
C VAL A 175 -15.41 -6.32 -10.14
N PRO A 176 -16.68 -5.89 -10.12
CA PRO A 176 -17.74 -6.60 -9.40
C PRO A 176 -17.84 -8.07 -9.80
N GLY A 177 -17.87 -8.96 -8.83
CA GLY A 177 -17.97 -10.42 -9.03
C GLY A 177 -16.63 -11.08 -9.43
N TYR A 178 -15.51 -10.38 -9.36
CA TYR A 178 -14.20 -10.95 -9.70
C TYR A 178 -13.84 -12.15 -8.83
N LEU A 179 -14.27 -12.14 -7.58
CA LEU A 179 -14.03 -13.21 -6.61
C LEU A 179 -15.23 -14.15 -6.44
N ASP A 180 -16.27 -14.04 -7.28
CA ASP A 180 -17.44 -14.92 -7.18
C ASP A 180 -17.04 -16.39 -7.33
N GLY A 181 -17.42 -17.21 -6.34
CA GLY A 181 -17.09 -18.64 -6.29
C GLY A 181 -15.62 -18.95 -6.01
N ILE A 182 -14.82 -17.98 -5.63
CA ILE A 182 -13.44 -18.16 -5.18
C ILE A 182 -13.44 -18.34 -3.66
N THR A 183 -12.83 -19.44 -3.21
CA THR A 183 -12.38 -19.61 -1.82
C THR A 183 -10.90 -19.96 -1.87
N GLY A 184 -10.10 -19.45 -0.92
CA GLY A 184 -8.67 -19.69 -0.99
C GLY A 184 -7.85 -18.92 0.04
N VAL A 185 -6.53 -18.98 -0.10
CA VAL A 185 -5.57 -18.37 0.81
C VAL A 185 -4.79 -17.29 0.06
N TYR A 186 -4.80 -16.09 0.60
CA TYR A 186 -3.99 -14.98 0.10
C TYR A 186 -2.53 -15.14 0.57
N GLN A 187 -1.59 -14.80 -0.32
CA GLN A 187 -0.16 -14.82 -0.05
C GLN A 187 0.40 -13.41 -0.05
N THR A 188 0.97 -12.99 1.10
CA THR A 188 1.72 -11.73 1.17
C THR A 188 3.04 -11.87 0.39
N PRO A 189 3.38 -10.95 -0.55
CA PRO A 189 4.65 -10.99 -1.25
C PRO A 189 5.85 -10.97 -0.29
N GLN A 190 6.86 -11.79 -0.60
CA GLN A 190 8.04 -11.99 0.27
C GLN A 190 8.79 -10.68 0.59
N GLY A 191 8.78 -9.70 -0.33
CA GLY A 191 9.46 -8.42 -0.14
C GLY A 191 8.90 -7.53 1.00
N TYR A 192 7.72 -7.86 1.55
CA TYR A 192 7.22 -7.19 2.75
C TYR A 192 7.90 -7.66 4.05
N TYR A 193 8.54 -8.83 4.02
CA TYR A 193 9.25 -9.38 5.19
C TYR A 193 10.71 -8.93 5.15
N VAL A 194 11.00 -7.84 5.85
CA VAL A 194 12.34 -7.24 5.91
C VAL A 194 13.02 -7.58 7.24
N ASP A 195 14.33 -7.75 7.21
CA ASP A 195 15.13 -7.99 8.41
C ASP A 195 15.35 -6.68 9.17
N ASP A 196 15.20 -6.71 10.50
CA ASP A 196 15.39 -5.53 11.34
C ASP A 196 16.82 -4.97 11.26
N ALA A 197 17.84 -5.80 11.08
CA ALA A 197 19.22 -5.33 10.93
C ALA A 197 19.42 -4.54 9.63
N ASP A 198 18.76 -4.95 8.55
CA ASP A 198 18.80 -4.24 7.27
C ASP A 198 18.05 -2.92 7.36
N VAL A 199 16.87 -2.92 8.02
CA VAL A 199 16.12 -1.67 8.31
C VAL A 199 16.99 -0.68 9.09
N GLU A 200 17.67 -1.14 10.15
CA GLU A 200 18.55 -0.29 10.97
C GLU A 200 19.76 0.23 10.16
N ALA A 201 20.32 -0.60 9.29
CA ALA A 201 21.43 -0.21 8.44
C ALA A 201 20.99 0.87 7.43
N PHE A 202 19.83 0.71 6.82
CA PHE A 202 19.25 1.65 5.87
C PHE A 202 18.86 2.98 6.55
N ASP A 203 18.29 2.92 7.76
CA ASP A 203 17.86 4.09 8.53
C ASP A 203 19.03 5.02 8.90
N LYS A 204 20.27 4.51 9.05
CA LYS A 204 21.46 5.32 9.29
C LYS A 204 21.73 6.37 8.20
N GLY A 205 21.18 6.18 7.03
CA GLY A 205 21.27 7.15 5.93
C GLY A 205 20.32 8.35 6.07
N PHE A 206 19.47 8.40 7.09
CA PHE A 206 18.52 9.47 7.38
C PHE A 206 18.93 10.25 8.64
N PRO A 207 18.40 11.47 8.85
CA PRO A 207 18.61 12.20 10.09
C PRO A 207 18.19 11.36 11.31
N PRO A 208 18.98 11.36 12.40
CA PRO A 208 18.65 10.60 13.60
C PRO A 208 17.31 11.03 14.18
N LYS A 209 16.52 10.06 14.62
CA LYS A 209 15.24 10.28 15.31
C LYS A 209 15.12 9.34 16.49
N GLU A 210 14.47 9.81 17.55
CA GLU A 210 14.23 9.01 18.74
C GLU A 210 13.18 7.94 18.46
N LYS A 211 13.49 6.69 18.80
CA LYS A 211 12.55 5.56 18.75
C LYS A 211 11.85 5.45 20.09
N LEU A 212 10.53 5.60 20.06
CA LEU A 212 9.69 5.61 21.25
C LEU A 212 8.79 4.38 21.28
N LYS A 213 8.75 3.70 22.44
CA LYS A 213 7.72 2.70 22.70
C LYS A 213 6.47 3.41 23.21
N LEU A 214 5.41 3.39 22.41
CA LEU A 214 4.17 4.11 22.68
C LEU A 214 2.99 3.13 22.85
N PRO A 215 1.97 3.48 23.67
CA PRO A 215 0.75 2.70 23.76
C PRO A 215 0.06 2.57 22.39
N GLY A 216 -0.43 1.38 22.06
CA GLY A 216 -1.13 1.11 20.80
C GLY A 216 -0.24 0.66 19.65
N GLN A 217 1.06 0.60 19.82
CA GLN A 217 1.94 -0.08 18.87
C GLN A 217 1.66 -1.58 18.89
N ILE A 218 1.65 -2.18 17.70
CA ILE A 218 1.32 -3.61 17.50
C ILE A 218 2.56 -4.49 17.36
N PHE A 219 3.72 -3.88 17.12
CA PHE A 219 5.03 -4.55 17.03
C PHE A 219 6.03 -3.90 18.01
N GLY A 220 6.78 -4.70 18.75
CA GLY A 220 7.86 -4.21 19.65
C GLY A 220 7.84 -4.73 21.06
#